data_740509a753f79efd2b9a901052a60c5f
#
_entry.id   740509a753f79efd2b9a901052a60c5f
#
_cell.length_a   1.000
_cell.length_b   1.000
_cell.length_c   1.000
_cell.angle_alpha   90.00
_cell.angle_beta   90.00
_cell.angle_gamma   90.00
#
_symmetry.space_group_name_H-M   'P 1'
#
loop_
_entity.id
_entity.type
_entity.pdbx_description
1 polymer ?
#
loop_
_entity_poly.entity_id
_entity_poly.type
_entity_poly.pdbx_seq_one_letter_code
_entity_poly.pdbx_strand_id
1 'polypeptide(L)'
;MFQDKVRAGERTSNRRTQNVENPRYKWIVLSNTTLGVLMASINASILLIALPDIFRGVGIDPLQPGNTSLLLWLIMGYMVVTAVLVVSFGRLGDMYGRVRMYNAGFAIFTVFSILLAVTWMHGVAAVYWLIIMRILQGVGGALLFANSNAIITDAFPVDQRGLALGLNQVAGIAGSFLGLVIGGLLGPIDWRLVFLVSVPVGIFGTVWAYLKLHDNGIREPARLDWWGNVSFAAGLIAVLVGITCGIQPYAGHTMGWENPWVLGALVGGTLMLVVFIFVEHRVAEPMFELSLFRIRAFTAGNLASLLSAIGRGGLMFILIIWLQGIWLPRHGYGFAETPLWAGIYMLPLTAGFLVAGPVSGAISDKRGARLLATGGMVVAAVSFGWLLVLPVNFSYWTFALALLLNGIGMGLFAAPNRAGIMNSLPANRRGVGAGMSTTFQNSAMVLSIGIFFSLMITGLARALPSTLAAGLTAHGVGIVDANRVAGLPPVSVLFASLLGYNPVQSLLGPSALAQLPPADSAYLTGRGFFPTLISGPFSDGLAVAFGFAIVACLVAAVASALRGGKYAHADVPGQGAAGDDGPSALPQAGADATPATGAQEPNPGIAPNALRRRGPGGSGR
;
A
#
# COMPACT_ATOMS: atom_id res chain seq x y z
N MET A 1 51.56 -2.83 -8.95
CA MET A 1 50.16 -3.25 -9.31
C MET A 1 49.51 -4.15 -8.24
N PHE A 2 50.18 -5.18 -7.69
CA PHE A 2 49.63 -6.03 -6.62
C PHE A 2 49.56 -5.29 -5.25
N GLN A 3 50.61 -4.56 -4.90
CA GLN A 3 50.66 -3.74 -3.66
C GLN A 3 49.69 -2.57 -3.67
N ASP A 4 49.36 -2.00 -4.83
CA ASP A 4 48.39 -0.92 -4.94
C ASP A 4 46.95 -1.43 -4.74
N LYS A 5 46.65 -2.66 -5.17
CA LYS A 5 45.38 -3.32 -4.92
C LYS A 5 45.17 -3.69 -3.42
N VAL A 6 46.24 -4.11 -2.75
CA VAL A 6 46.23 -4.41 -1.31
C VAL A 6 46.05 -3.12 -0.51
N ARG A 7 46.77 -2.06 -0.81
CA ARG A 7 46.61 -0.74 -0.16
C ARG A 7 45.23 -0.08 -0.44
N ALA A 8 44.68 -0.30 -1.63
CA ALA A 8 43.31 0.13 -1.92
C ALA A 8 42.27 -0.69 -1.13
N GLY A 9 42.49 -1.99 -0.95
CA GLY A 9 41.68 -2.87 -0.11
C GLY A 9 41.73 -2.49 1.37
N GLU A 10 42.92 -2.17 1.89
CA GLU A 10 43.09 -1.73 3.29
C GLU A 10 42.51 -0.33 3.56
N ARG A 11 42.61 0.60 2.60
CA ARG A 11 41.99 1.92 2.69
C ARG A 11 40.46 1.85 2.66
N THR A 12 39.90 0.91 1.90
CA THR A 12 38.44 0.67 1.87
C THR A 12 37.97 -0.05 3.13
N SER A 13 38.77 -0.99 3.68
CA SER A 13 38.47 -1.66 4.95
C SER A 13 38.52 -0.70 6.12
N ASN A 14 39.54 0.16 6.23
CA ASN A 14 39.67 1.16 7.31
C ASN A 14 38.59 2.26 7.23
N ARG A 15 38.14 2.65 6.03
CA ARG A 15 36.99 3.55 5.89
C ARG A 15 35.67 2.87 6.29
N ARG A 16 35.54 1.55 6.07
CA ARG A 16 34.35 0.78 6.50
C ARG A 16 34.21 0.73 8.02
N THR A 17 35.29 0.46 8.74
CA THR A 17 35.29 0.42 10.22
C THR A 17 35.05 1.80 10.84
N GLN A 18 35.63 2.86 10.32
CA GLN A 18 35.46 4.23 10.84
C GLN A 18 34.03 4.80 10.67
N ASN A 19 33.27 4.37 9.64
CA ASN A 19 31.89 4.85 9.42
C ASN A 19 30.84 4.13 10.28
N VAL A 20 31.11 2.88 10.70
CA VAL A 20 30.25 2.15 11.66
C VAL A 20 30.35 2.77 13.08
N GLU A 21 31.48 3.43 13.40
CA GLU A 21 31.71 4.09 14.68
C GLU A 21 31.07 5.49 14.78
N ASN A 22 30.59 6.07 13.69
CA ASN A 22 29.95 7.39 13.75
C ASN A 22 28.46 7.26 14.16
N PRO A 23 28.09 7.60 15.41
CA PRO A 23 26.71 7.46 15.91
C PRO A 23 25.71 8.35 15.14
N ARG A 24 26.20 9.31 14.36
CA ARG A 24 25.36 10.19 13.53
C ARG A 24 25.03 9.58 12.17
N TYR A 25 25.82 8.61 11.68
CA TYR A 25 25.61 8.03 10.35
C TYR A 25 24.24 7.33 10.22
N LYS A 26 23.82 6.58 11.24
CA LYS A 26 22.50 5.91 11.25
C LYS A 26 21.33 6.89 11.08
N TRP A 27 21.44 8.11 11.65
CA TRP A 27 20.41 9.13 11.51
C TRP A 27 20.41 9.79 10.13
N ILE A 28 21.58 9.91 9.49
CA ILE A 28 21.70 10.34 8.07
C ILE A 28 21.03 9.32 7.16
N VAL A 29 21.28 8.04 7.40
CA VAL A 29 20.63 6.95 6.66
C VAL A 29 19.11 7.02 6.84
N LEU A 30 18.63 7.09 8.07
CA LEU A 30 17.21 7.15 8.37
C LEU A 30 16.53 8.35 7.71
N SER A 31 17.11 9.55 7.85
CA SER A 31 16.51 10.75 7.26
C SER A 31 16.45 10.72 5.74
N ASN A 32 17.47 10.18 5.07
CA ASN A 32 17.46 10.04 3.63
C ASN A 32 16.46 8.95 3.15
N THR A 33 16.47 7.79 3.78
CA THR A 33 15.53 6.71 3.44
C THR A 33 14.07 7.09 3.71
N THR A 34 13.83 7.81 4.80
CA THR A 34 12.53 8.40 5.15
C THR A 34 12.07 9.41 4.09
N LEU A 35 13.00 10.26 3.58
CA LEU A 35 12.70 11.20 2.50
C LEU A 35 12.28 10.48 1.21
N GLY A 36 12.96 9.39 0.84
CA GLY A 36 12.60 8.59 -0.33
C GLY A 36 11.23 7.93 -0.23
N VAL A 37 10.92 7.35 0.94
CA VAL A 37 9.60 6.73 1.19
C VAL A 37 8.51 7.81 1.25
N LEU A 38 8.77 8.94 1.88
CA LEU A 38 7.86 10.08 1.92
C LEU A 38 7.53 10.56 0.50
N MET A 39 8.54 10.80 -0.34
CA MET A 39 8.37 11.24 -1.73
C MET A 39 7.55 10.25 -2.55
N ALA A 40 7.87 8.96 -2.48
CA ALA A 40 7.15 7.92 -3.20
C ALA A 40 5.68 7.80 -2.73
N SER A 41 5.42 7.98 -1.43
CA SER A 41 4.08 7.95 -0.84
C SER A 41 3.27 9.19 -1.18
N ILE A 42 3.87 10.40 -1.15
CA ILE A 42 3.24 11.63 -1.65
C ILE A 42 2.80 11.42 -3.10
N ASN A 43 3.68 10.93 -3.95
CA ASN A 43 3.40 10.76 -5.36
C ASN A 43 2.31 9.71 -5.64
N ALA A 44 2.20 8.67 -4.82
CA ALA A 44 1.13 7.67 -4.96
C ALA A 44 -0.26 8.24 -4.64
N SER A 45 -0.36 9.13 -3.66
CA SER A 45 -1.64 9.68 -3.18
C SER A 45 -2.03 11.00 -3.84
N ILE A 46 -1.06 11.83 -4.22
CA ILE A 46 -1.30 13.15 -4.83
C ILE A 46 -2.15 13.04 -6.10
N LEU A 47 -1.95 11.97 -6.86
CA LEU A 47 -2.69 11.71 -8.09
C LEU A 47 -4.16 11.41 -7.83
N LEU A 48 -4.48 10.71 -6.74
CA LEU A 48 -5.86 10.34 -6.42
C LEU A 48 -6.74 11.57 -6.25
N ILE A 49 -6.21 12.61 -5.61
CA ILE A 49 -6.95 13.84 -5.31
C ILE A 49 -6.98 14.81 -6.51
N ALA A 50 -5.87 14.89 -7.25
CA ALA A 50 -5.70 15.81 -8.37
C ALA A 50 -6.21 15.24 -9.71
N LEU A 51 -6.79 14.04 -9.70
CA LEU A 51 -7.28 13.37 -10.91
C LEU A 51 -8.24 14.24 -11.74
N PRO A 52 -9.23 14.95 -11.13
CA PRO A 52 -10.10 15.85 -11.86
C PRO A 52 -9.35 16.96 -12.60
N ASP A 53 -8.34 17.55 -11.97
CA ASP A 53 -7.57 18.65 -12.55
C ASP A 53 -6.70 18.17 -13.72
N ILE A 54 -6.09 16.99 -13.59
CA ILE A 54 -5.31 16.36 -14.66
C ILE A 54 -6.20 16.12 -15.88
N PHE A 55 -7.39 15.53 -15.70
CA PHE A 55 -8.27 15.21 -16.81
C PHE A 55 -8.84 16.43 -17.51
N ARG A 56 -9.21 17.46 -16.73
CA ARG A 56 -9.59 18.77 -17.29
C ARG A 56 -8.43 19.40 -18.05
N GLY A 57 -7.20 19.32 -17.49
CA GLY A 57 -6.02 19.90 -18.10
C GLY A 57 -5.57 19.23 -19.40
N VAL A 58 -5.79 17.92 -19.55
CA VAL A 58 -5.52 17.20 -20.81
C VAL A 58 -6.71 17.20 -21.77
N GLY A 59 -7.90 17.63 -21.34
CA GLY A 59 -9.09 17.77 -22.19
C GLY A 59 -9.77 16.43 -22.52
N ILE A 60 -9.91 15.53 -21.55
CA ILE A 60 -10.59 14.24 -21.71
C ILE A 60 -12.03 14.30 -21.23
N ASP A 61 -12.94 13.84 -22.08
CA ASP A 61 -14.35 13.68 -21.76
C ASP A 61 -14.58 12.31 -21.07
N PRO A 62 -15.02 12.28 -19.79
CA PRO A 62 -15.27 11.06 -19.05
C PRO A 62 -16.46 10.24 -19.57
N LEU A 63 -17.34 10.84 -20.36
CA LEU A 63 -18.52 10.17 -20.91
C LEU A 63 -18.21 9.32 -22.15
N GLN A 64 -17.06 9.57 -22.80
CA GLN A 64 -16.67 8.77 -23.95
C GLN A 64 -16.28 7.34 -23.53
N PRO A 65 -16.74 6.32 -24.28
CA PRO A 65 -16.39 4.93 -24.01
C PRO A 65 -14.87 4.70 -23.95
N GLY A 66 -14.42 3.99 -22.93
CA GLY A 66 -13.00 3.65 -22.75
C GLY A 66 -12.18 4.67 -21.95
N ASN A 67 -12.57 5.94 -21.88
CA ASN A 67 -11.80 6.95 -21.14
C ASN A 67 -11.77 6.69 -19.64
N THR A 68 -12.81 6.09 -19.07
CA THR A 68 -12.86 5.72 -17.66
C THR A 68 -11.86 4.63 -17.28
N SER A 69 -11.54 3.69 -18.18
CA SER A 69 -10.48 2.71 -17.93
C SER A 69 -9.10 3.36 -17.91
N LEU A 70 -8.87 4.37 -18.74
CA LEU A 70 -7.62 5.14 -18.75
C LEU A 70 -7.39 5.87 -17.42
N LEU A 71 -8.48 6.40 -16.81
CA LEU A 71 -8.43 6.99 -15.47
C LEU A 71 -7.89 6.01 -14.43
N LEU A 72 -8.43 4.81 -14.42
CA LEU A 72 -8.01 3.78 -13.47
C LEU A 72 -6.55 3.35 -13.71
N TRP A 73 -6.14 3.19 -14.97
CA TRP A 73 -4.77 2.82 -15.30
C TRP A 73 -3.75 3.90 -14.99
N LEU A 74 -4.12 5.17 -15.05
CA LEU A 74 -3.25 6.28 -14.63
C LEU A 74 -2.88 6.15 -13.14
N ILE A 75 -3.83 5.74 -12.30
CA ILE A 75 -3.60 5.51 -10.87
C ILE A 75 -2.86 4.17 -10.65
N MET A 76 -3.38 3.10 -11.23
CA MET A 76 -2.94 1.74 -10.94
C MET A 76 -1.60 1.40 -11.57
N GLY A 77 -1.24 1.98 -12.72
CA GLY A 77 -0.02 1.63 -13.45
C GLY A 77 1.26 1.77 -12.60
N TYR A 78 1.40 2.87 -11.86
CA TYR A 78 2.49 3.06 -10.89
C TYR A 78 2.49 1.99 -9.78
N MET A 79 1.32 1.75 -9.19
CA MET A 79 1.17 0.83 -8.06
C MET A 79 1.44 -0.63 -8.45
N VAL A 80 0.96 -1.06 -9.64
CA VAL A 80 1.18 -2.41 -10.17
C VAL A 80 2.67 -2.69 -10.32
N VAL A 81 3.40 -1.78 -11.00
CA VAL A 81 4.84 -1.93 -11.21
C VAL A 81 5.60 -1.96 -9.88
N THR A 82 5.22 -1.08 -8.95
CA THR A 82 5.82 -1.07 -7.62
C THR A 82 5.54 -2.38 -6.88
N ALA A 83 4.32 -2.92 -6.94
CA ALA A 83 3.96 -4.17 -6.27
C ALA A 83 4.73 -5.38 -6.82
N VAL A 84 4.87 -5.45 -8.15
CA VAL A 84 5.53 -6.56 -8.83
C VAL A 84 7.06 -6.54 -8.63
N LEU A 85 7.69 -5.36 -8.76
CA LEU A 85 9.15 -5.28 -8.82
C LEU A 85 9.84 -5.11 -7.48
N VAL A 86 9.10 -4.81 -6.39
CA VAL A 86 9.72 -4.51 -5.08
C VAL A 86 10.60 -5.64 -4.54
N VAL A 87 10.20 -6.90 -4.69
CA VAL A 87 10.99 -8.05 -4.21
C VAL A 87 12.23 -8.26 -5.07
N SER A 88 12.05 -8.23 -6.39
CA SER A 88 13.16 -8.39 -7.34
C SER A 88 14.22 -7.30 -7.19
N PHE A 89 13.79 -6.08 -6.94
CA PHE A 89 14.70 -4.95 -6.74
C PHE A 89 15.35 -4.95 -5.35
N GLY A 90 14.76 -5.62 -4.37
CA GLY A 90 15.42 -5.95 -3.12
C GLY A 90 16.62 -6.88 -3.39
N ARG A 91 16.41 -7.97 -4.14
CA ARG A 91 17.50 -8.89 -4.55
C ARG A 91 18.56 -8.21 -5.42
N LEU A 92 18.14 -7.36 -6.36
CA LEU A 92 19.11 -6.55 -7.12
C LEU A 92 19.98 -5.70 -6.19
N GLY A 93 19.40 -5.13 -5.14
CA GLY A 93 20.14 -4.40 -4.12
C GLY A 93 21.18 -5.25 -3.40
N ASP A 94 20.83 -6.50 -3.06
CA ASP A 94 21.76 -7.44 -2.43
C ASP A 94 22.92 -7.83 -3.35
N MET A 95 22.67 -7.96 -4.66
CA MET A 95 23.68 -8.31 -5.68
C MET A 95 24.59 -7.14 -6.07
N TYR A 96 24.02 -5.98 -6.35
CA TYR A 96 24.74 -4.84 -6.95
C TYR A 96 25.04 -3.71 -5.98
N GLY A 97 24.50 -3.78 -4.76
CA GLY A 97 24.63 -2.78 -3.70
C GLY A 97 23.34 -2.00 -3.46
N ARG A 98 22.87 -2.05 -2.21
CA ARG A 98 21.57 -1.49 -1.80
C ARG A 98 21.50 0.03 -1.99
N VAL A 99 22.57 0.74 -1.62
CA VAL A 99 22.66 2.20 -1.78
C VAL A 99 22.72 2.58 -3.25
N ARG A 100 23.42 1.80 -4.07
CA ARG A 100 23.50 2.04 -5.52
C ARG A 100 22.14 1.90 -6.20
N MET A 101 21.41 0.83 -5.88
CA MET A 101 20.05 0.61 -6.41
C MET A 101 19.05 1.64 -5.90
N TYR A 102 19.17 2.05 -4.65
CA TYR A 102 18.38 3.11 -4.05
C TYR A 102 18.59 4.46 -4.75
N ASN A 103 19.83 4.84 -5.04
CA ASN A 103 20.17 6.04 -5.80
C ASN A 103 19.65 6.00 -7.25
N ALA A 104 19.74 4.86 -7.91
CA ALA A 104 19.14 4.66 -9.22
C ALA A 104 17.62 4.86 -9.15
N GLY A 105 16.99 4.40 -8.06
CA GLY A 105 15.57 4.63 -7.78
C GLY A 105 15.20 6.11 -7.73
N PHE A 106 15.95 6.93 -6.99
CA PHE A 106 15.73 8.39 -6.96
C PHE A 106 15.89 9.02 -8.34
N ALA A 107 16.96 8.67 -9.07
CA ALA A 107 17.23 9.23 -10.39
C ALA A 107 16.14 8.89 -11.39
N ILE A 108 15.74 7.61 -11.49
CA ILE A 108 14.66 7.15 -12.37
C ILE A 108 13.35 7.85 -12.00
N PHE A 109 13.00 7.86 -10.71
CA PHE A 109 11.78 8.50 -10.23
C PHE A 109 11.73 9.98 -10.60
N THR A 110 12.83 10.71 -10.41
CA THR A 110 12.94 12.15 -10.71
C THR A 110 12.83 12.44 -12.20
N VAL A 111 13.53 11.66 -13.03
CA VAL A 111 13.48 11.83 -14.50
C VAL A 111 12.06 11.65 -15.02
N PHE A 112 11.36 10.60 -14.59
CA PHE A 112 9.98 10.37 -15.03
C PHE A 112 8.99 11.36 -14.40
N SER A 113 9.27 11.91 -13.21
CA SER A 113 8.49 13.04 -12.66
C SER A 113 8.62 14.30 -13.52
N ILE A 114 9.82 14.59 -14.04
CA ILE A 114 10.03 15.71 -14.98
C ILE A 114 9.27 15.44 -16.28
N LEU A 115 9.37 14.24 -16.86
CA LEU A 115 8.70 13.89 -18.11
C LEU A 115 7.16 13.95 -17.98
N LEU A 116 6.61 13.62 -16.82
CA LEU A 116 5.20 13.81 -16.50
C LEU A 116 4.83 15.30 -16.43
N ALA A 117 5.65 16.12 -15.78
CA ALA A 117 5.40 17.55 -15.64
C ALA A 117 5.48 18.33 -16.97
N VAL A 118 6.37 17.91 -17.88
CA VAL A 118 6.53 18.58 -19.20
C VAL A 118 5.62 18.01 -20.29
N THR A 119 4.53 17.32 -19.93
CA THR A 119 3.57 16.78 -20.90
C THR A 119 3.01 17.90 -21.78
N TRP A 120 3.26 17.80 -23.10
CA TRP A 120 2.83 18.79 -24.12
C TRP A 120 1.63 18.32 -24.93
N MET A 121 1.26 17.05 -24.81
CA MET A 121 0.16 16.41 -25.54
C MET A 121 -1.18 16.75 -24.91
N HIS A 122 -2.26 16.55 -25.68
CA HIS A 122 -3.65 16.71 -25.25
C HIS A 122 -4.47 15.47 -25.64
N GLY A 123 -5.63 15.32 -25.05
CA GLY A 123 -6.55 14.23 -25.33
C GLY A 123 -6.00 12.85 -24.90
N VAL A 124 -6.48 11.82 -25.56
CA VAL A 124 -6.16 10.42 -25.26
C VAL A 124 -4.66 10.13 -25.35
N ALA A 125 -3.94 10.78 -26.29
CA ALA A 125 -2.49 10.61 -26.44
C ALA A 125 -1.73 11.10 -25.19
N ALA A 126 -2.17 12.20 -24.57
CA ALA A 126 -1.59 12.66 -23.31
C ALA A 126 -1.79 11.64 -22.19
N VAL A 127 -2.96 11.01 -22.10
CA VAL A 127 -3.22 10.02 -21.04
C VAL A 127 -2.37 8.77 -21.23
N TYR A 128 -2.21 8.27 -22.46
CA TYR A 128 -1.28 7.15 -22.71
C TYR A 128 0.16 7.51 -22.33
N TRP A 129 0.61 8.72 -22.69
CA TRP A 129 1.92 9.22 -22.28
C TRP A 129 2.03 9.23 -20.74
N LEU A 130 1.06 9.79 -20.04
CA LEU A 130 1.06 9.85 -18.59
C LEU A 130 1.08 8.43 -17.98
N ILE A 131 0.30 7.48 -18.50
CA ILE A 131 0.27 6.09 -18.02
C ILE A 131 1.65 5.45 -18.19
N ILE A 132 2.26 5.57 -19.37
CA ILE A 132 3.58 4.98 -19.65
C ILE A 132 4.64 5.59 -18.73
N MET A 133 4.67 6.93 -18.59
CA MET A 133 5.63 7.60 -17.70
C MET A 133 5.40 7.22 -16.23
N ARG A 134 4.17 7.00 -15.81
CA ARG A 134 3.81 6.52 -14.46
C ARG A 134 4.29 5.08 -14.22
N ILE A 135 4.16 4.20 -15.19
CA ILE A 135 4.70 2.84 -15.15
C ILE A 135 6.21 2.89 -14.94
N LEU A 136 6.92 3.70 -15.72
CA LEU A 136 8.38 3.86 -15.62
C LEU A 136 8.79 4.57 -14.32
N GLN A 137 8.03 5.54 -13.82
CA GLN A 137 8.23 6.13 -12.51
C GLN A 137 8.06 5.11 -11.39
N GLY A 138 7.14 4.14 -11.56
CA GLY A 138 6.92 3.02 -10.65
C GLY A 138 8.14 2.12 -10.47
N VAL A 139 8.98 1.97 -11.51
CA VAL A 139 10.28 1.29 -11.41
C VAL A 139 11.19 1.99 -10.40
N GLY A 140 11.27 3.33 -10.45
CA GLY A 140 12.00 4.13 -9.47
C GLY A 140 11.44 3.97 -8.05
N GLY A 141 10.10 4.03 -7.91
CA GLY A 141 9.40 3.82 -6.64
C GLY A 141 9.69 2.44 -6.04
N ALA A 142 9.66 1.38 -6.84
CA ALA A 142 9.98 0.02 -6.40
C ALA A 142 11.42 -0.11 -5.87
N LEU A 143 12.40 0.51 -6.56
CA LEU A 143 13.80 0.55 -6.12
C LEU A 143 13.96 1.28 -4.78
N LEU A 144 13.23 2.38 -4.58
CA LEU A 144 13.24 3.13 -3.33
C LEU A 144 12.66 2.33 -2.18
N PHE A 145 11.46 1.76 -2.35
CA PHE A 145 10.79 0.98 -1.29
C PHE A 145 11.55 -0.30 -0.94
N ALA A 146 12.05 -1.03 -1.94
CA ALA A 146 12.76 -2.29 -1.73
C ALA A 146 14.04 -2.10 -0.90
N ASN A 147 14.84 -1.10 -1.27
CA ASN A 147 16.15 -0.91 -0.66
C ASN A 147 16.13 -0.06 0.61
N SER A 148 15.13 0.81 0.82
CA SER A 148 15.02 1.67 2.00
C SER A 148 15.08 0.89 3.32
N ASN A 149 14.24 -0.15 3.45
CA ASN A 149 14.19 -0.96 4.66
C ASN A 149 15.51 -1.74 4.88
N ALA A 150 16.13 -2.22 3.80
CA ALA A 150 17.40 -2.94 3.86
C ALA A 150 18.55 -2.04 4.32
N ILE A 151 18.65 -0.82 3.77
CA ILE A 151 19.66 0.17 4.15
C ILE A 151 19.52 0.59 5.62
N ILE A 152 18.27 0.74 6.12
CA ILE A 152 18.01 1.01 7.54
C ILE A 152 18.51 -0.15 8.42
N THR A 153 18.22 -1.41 8.04
CA THR A 153 18.65 -2.57 8.82
C THR A 153 20.15 -2.76 8.85
N ASP A 154 20.87 -2.32 7.81
CA ASP A 154 22.33 -2.35 7.78
C ASP A 154 22.97 -1.28 8.65
N ALA A 155 22.31 -0.12 8.81
CA ALA A 155 22.87 1.03 9.53
C ALA A 155 22.52 1.05 11.01
N PHE A 156 21.45 0.36 11.44
CA PHE A 156 20.98 0.37 12.83
C PHE A 156 21.33 -0.92 13.58
N PRO A 157 21.78 -0.83 14.85
CA PRO A 157 21.93 -1.99 15.70
C PRO A 157 20.57 -2.67 15.95
N VAL A 158 20.61 -3.97 16.27
CA VAL A 158 19.42 -4.85 16.34
C VAL A 158 18.34 -4.31 17.27
N ASP A 159 18.74 -3.73 18.41
CA ASP A 159 17.87 -3.13 19.43
C ASP A 159 17.15 -1.85 18.98
N GLN A 160 17.63 -1.16 17.94
CA GLN A 160 17.09 0.11 17.42
C GLN A 160 16.41 -0.01 16.04
N ARG A 161 16.53 -1.17 15.38
CA ARG A 161 15.94 -1.40 14.04
C ARG A 161 14.42 -1.22 14.03
N GLY A 162 13.75 -1.68 15.08
CA GLY A 162 12.29 -1.55 15.20
C GLY A 162 11.84 -0.09 15.21
N LEU A 163 12.52 0.76 15.97
CA LEU A 163 12.25 2.20 15.99
C LEU A 163 12.49 2.85 14.63
N ALA A 164 13.62 2.54 13.99
CA ALA A 164 13.98 3.15 12.71
C ALA A 164 13.00 2.76 11.58
N LEU A 165 12.66 1.48 11.49
CA LEU A 165 11.66 0.98 10.53
C LEU A 165 10.26 1.53 10.84
N GLY A 166 9.92 1.70 12.11
CA GLY A 166 8.68 2.34 12.54
C GLY A 166 8.59 3.80 12.11
N LEU A 167 9.64 4.58 12.30
CA LEU A 167 9.72 5.98 11.85
C LEU A 167 9.61 6.08 10.31
N ASN A 168 10.28 5.20 9.60
CA ASN A 168 10.19 5.12 8.13
C ASN A 168 8.76 4.80 7.66
N GLN A 169 8.06 3.92 8.34
CA GLN A 169 6.66 3.58 8.06
C GLN A 169 5.72 4.76 8.35
N VAL A 170 5.92 5.46 9.47
CA VAL A 170 5.15 6.66 9.83
C VAL A 170 5.32 7.74 8.76
N ALA A 171 6.55 7.93 8.25
CA ALA A 171 6.80 8.87 7.17
C ALA A 171 6.09 8.50 5.87
N GLY A 172 6.03 7.20 5.52
CA GLY A 172 5.26 6.74 4.37
C GLY A 172 3.78 7.08 4.47
N ILE A 173 3.20 6.90 5.66
CA ILE A 173 1.81 7.22 5.92
C ILE A 173 1.59 8.74 5.92
N ALA A 174 2.43 9.50 6.61
CA ALA A 174 2.38 10.96 6.58
C ALA A 174 2.51 11.50 5.15
N GLY A 175 3.39 10.89 4.34
CA GLY A 175 3.54 11.20 2.92
C GLY A 175 2.25 11.00 2.12
N SER A 176 1.54 9.91 2.36
CA SER A 176 0.27 9.66 1.67
C SER A 176 -0.76 10.76 1.94
N PHE A 177 -0.76 11.33 3.14
CA PHE A 177 -1.67 12.43 3.48
C PHE A 177 -1.19 13.80 3.01
N LEU A 178 0.10 14.06 3.16
CA LEU A 178 0.69 15.27 2.58
C LEU A 178 0.42 15.32 1.07
N GLY A 179 0.46 14.16 0.40
CA GLY A 179 0.12 14.06 -1.01
C GLY A 179 -1.31 14.49 -1.32
N LEU A 180 -2.29 14.10 -0.50
CA LEU A 180 -3.67 14.55 -0.69
C LEU A 180 -3.80 16.07 -0.55
N VAL A 181 -3.22 16.65 0.51
CA VAL A 181 -3.30 18.11 0.75
C VAL A 181 -2.54 18.89 -0.34
N ILE A 182 -1.32 18.47 -0.66
CA ILE A 182 -0.49 19.13 -1.69
C ILE A 182 -1.16 19.00 -3.07
N GLY A 183 -1.72 17.83 -3.38
CA GLY A 183 -2.42 17.60 -4.64
C GLY A 183 -3.67 18.47 -4.79
N GLY A 184 -4.44 18.60 -3.71
CA GLY A 184 -5.60 19.47 -3.66
C GLY A 184 -5.26 20.96 -3.76
N LEU A 185 -4.07 21.37 -3.31
CA LEU A 185 -3.59 22.74 -3.40
C LEU A 185 -3.02 23.06 -4.79
N LEU A 186 -2.22 22.17 -5.35
CA LEU A 186 -1.47 22.40 -6.59
C LEU A 186 -2.27 22.06 -7.85
N GLY A 187 -3.13 21.03 -7.78
CA GLY A 187 -3.92 20.56 -8.91
C GLY A 187 -4.74 21.67 -9.60
N PRO A 188 -5.54 22.47 -8.84
CA PRO A 188 -6.32 23.57 -9.41
C PRO A 188 -5.49 24.72 -9.99
N ILE A 189 -4.23 24.91 -9.53
CA ILE A 189 -3.33 25.96 -10.05
C ILE A 189 -2.78 25.54 -11.42
N ASP A 190 -2.09 24.41 -11.46
CA ASP A 190 -1.67 23.70 -12.66
C ASP A 190 -1.44 22.22 -12.30
N TRP A 191 -2.16 21.34 -12.96
CA TRP A 191 -2.05 19.90 -12.74
C TRP A 191 -0.63 19.34 -12.92
N ARG A 192 0.22 20.00 -13.69
CA ARG A 192 1.62 19.63 -13.91
C ARG A 192 2.46 19.76 -12.63
N LEU A 193 2.10 20.70 -11.75
CA LEU A 193 2.78 20.92 -10.47
C LEU A 193 2.67 19.70 -9.55
N VAL A 194 1.61 18.91 -9.71
CA VAL A 194 1.42 17.64 -8.97
C VAL A 194 2.59 16.67 -9.17
N PHE A 195 3.15 16.65 -10.38
CA PHE A 195 4.32 15.83 -10.68
C PHE A 195 5.62 16.57 -10.34
N LEU A 196 5.65 17.86 -10.55
CA LEU A 196 6.84 18.70 -10.34
C LEU A 196 7.26 18.77 -8.86
N VAL A 197 6.33 18.66 -7.92
CA VAL A 197 6.61 18.71 -6.47
C VAL A 197 7.61 17.63 -6.03
N SER A 198 7.65 16.49 -6.71
CA SER A 198 8.59 15.41 -6.43
C SER A 198 10.00 15.68 -6.96
N VAL A 199 10.17 16.60 -7.91
CA VAL A 199 11.45 16.85 -8.60
C VAL A 199 12.51 17.47 -7.68
N PRO A 200 12.24 18.56 -6.94
CA PRO A 200 13.22 19.12 -6.00
C PRO A 200 13.64 18.11 -4.94
N VAL A 201 12.68 17.37 -4.39
CA VAL A 201 12.94 16.33 -3.38
C VAL A 201 13.77 15.19 -3.95
N GLY A 202 13.48 14.78 -5.18
CA GLY A 202 14.20 13.71 -5.87
C GLY A 202 15.65 14.10 -6.21
N ILE A 203 15.87 15.32 -6.71
CA ILE A 203 17.21 15.84 -6.98
C ILE A 203 18.01 15.93 -5.67
N PHE A 204 17.44 16.54 -4.64
CA PHE A 204 18.08 16.66 -3.33
C PHE A 204 18.38 15.29 -2.73
N GLY A 205 17.40 14.36 -2.76
CA GLY A 205 17.55 13.00 -2.25
C GLY A 205 18.66 12.23 -2.96
N THR A 206 18.72 12.33 -4.32
CA THR A 206 19.75 11.70 -5.14
C THR A 206 21.15 12.20 -4.77
N VAL A 207 21.34 13.53 -4.77
CA VAL A 207 22.63 14.14 -4.44
C VAL A 207 23.06 13.81 -3.02
N TRP A 208 22.13 13.94 -2.07
CA TRP A 208 22.40 13.64 -0.67
C TRP A 208 22.73 12.18 -0.42
N ALA A 209 21.99 11.25 -1.02
CA ALA A 209 22.28 9.82 -0.93
C ALA A 209 23.64 9.49 -1.57
N TYR A 210 23.93 10.04 -2.75
CA TYR A 210 25.21 9.84 -3.42
C TYR A 210 26.40 10.33 -2.60
N LEU A 211 26.27 11.48 -1.92
CA LEU A 211 27.37 12.08 -1.12
C LEU A 211 27.54 11.46 0.27
N LYS A 212 26.47 10.96 0.87
CA LYS A 212 26.48 10.59 2.30
C LYS A 212 26.19 9.12 2.59
N LEU A 213 25.50 8.40 1.72
CA LEU A 213 25.24 6.98 1.90
C LEU A 213 26.38 6.14 1.35
N HIS A 214 26.72 5.06 2.05
CA HIS A 214 27.77 4.13 1.66
C HIS A 214 27.23 2.71 1.66
N ASP A 215 27.63 1.90 0.68
CA ASP A 215 27.27 0.48 0.61
C ASP A 215 28.08 -0.29 1.66
N ASN A 216 27.48 -0.49 2.83
CA ASN A 216 28.07 -1.27 3.92
C ASN A 216 27.61 -2.73 3.92
N GLY A 217 26.64 -3.09 3.05
CA GLY A 217 26.07 -4.43 2.94
C GLY A 217 27.05 -5.44 2.36
N ILE A 218 26.96 -6.68 2.83
CA ILE A 218 27.64 -7.83 2.21
C ILE A 218 26.90 -8.11 0.91
N ARG A 219 27.64 -8.12 -0.20
CA ARG A 219 27.08 -8.50 -1.50
C ARG A 219 27.02 -10.01 -1.56
N GLU A 220 25.83 -10.55 -1.67
CA GLU A 220 25.62 -11.98 -1.86
C GLU A 220 25.31 -12.25 -3.33
N PRO A 221 25.99 -13.21 -3.98
CA PRO A 221 25.63 -13.65 -5.31
C PRO A 221 24.28 -14.35 -5.22
N ALA A 222 23.23 -13.70 -5.71
CA ALA A 222 21.88 -14.24 -5.78
C ALA A 222 21.42 -14.36 -7.23
N ARG A 223 20.53 -15.28 -7.54
CA ARG A 223 19.89 -15.38 -8.85
C ARG A 223 18.51 -14.76 -8.81
N LEU A 224 18.18 -14.03 -9.87
CA LEU A 224 16.83 -13.49 -10.06
C LEU A 224 15.91 -14.61 -10.54
N ASP A 225 14.81 -14.78 -9.87
CA ASP A 225 13.73 -15.64 -10.34
C ASP A 225 12.90 -14.93 -11.41
N TRP A 226 13.38 -15.01 -12.66
CA TRP A 226 12.68 -14.41 -13.81
C TRP A 226 11.30 -15.03 -14.05
N TRP A 227 11.16 -16.35 -13.88
CA TRP A 227 9.91 -17.05 -14.14
C TRP A 227 8.87 -16.77 -13.07
N GLY A 228 9.28 -16.73 -11.79
CA GLY A 228 8.41 -16.29 -10.70
C GLY A 228 7.95 -14.85 -10.89
N ASN A 229 8.87 -13.93 -11.23
CA ASN A 229 8.53 -12.53 -11.48
C ASN A 229 7.57 -12.35 -12.66
N VAL A 230 7.84 -12.99 -13.80
CA VAL A 230 7.00 -12.86 -15.00
C VAL A 230 5.62 -13.47 -14.76
N SER A 231 5.53 -14.65 -14.15
CA SER A 231 4.23 -15.30 -13.87
C SER A 231 3.41 -14.51 -12.85
N PHE A 232 4.04 -13.98 -11.79
CA PHE A 232 3.38 -13.11 -10.82
C PHE A 232 2.89 -11.81 -11.46
N ALA A 233 3.75 -11.13 -12.23
CA ALA A 233 3.41 -9.91 -12.95
C ALA A 233 2.25 -10.11 -13.92
N ALA A 234 2.36 -11.13 -14.79
CA ALA A 234 1.33 -11.45 -15.76
C ALA A 234 0.00 -11.81 -15.10
N GLY A 235 0.05 -12.62 -14.03
CA GLY A 235 -1.13 -12.99 -13.26
C GLY A 235 -1.82 -11.79 -12.61
N LEU A 236 -1.07 -10.93 -11.92
CA LEU A 236 -1.62 -9.75 -11.25
C LEU A 236 -2.18 -8.74 -12.27
N ILE A 237 -1.44 -8.48 -13.36
CA ILE A 237 -1.88 -7.56 -14.42
C ILE A 237 -3.15 -8.10 -15.08
N ALA A 238 -3.21 -9.39 -15.42
CA ALA A 238 -4.37 -9.98 -16.06
C ALA A 238 -5.62 -9.91 -15.17
N VAL A 239 -5.50 -10.19 -13.87
CA VAL A 239 -6.61 -10.03 -12.92
C VAL A 239 -7.08 -8.57 -12.86
N LEU A 240 -6.16 -7.61 -12.81
CA LEU A 240 -6.51 -6.18 -12.78
C LEU A 240 -7.15 -5.71 -14.09
N VAL A 241 -6.65 -6.17 -15.24
CA VAL A 241 -7.29 -5.92 -16.55
C VAL A 241 -8.69 -6.50 -16.56
N GLY A 242 -8.86 -7.74 -16.10
CA GLY A 242 -10.18 -8.36 -15.99
C GLY A 242 -11.16 -7.54 -15.14
N ILE A 243 -10.71 -7.07 -13.96
CA ILE A 243 -11.56 -6.25 -13.08
C ILE A 243 -11.87 -4.89 -13.74
N THR A 244 -10.90 -4.20 -14.31
CA THR A 244 -11.11 -2.88 -14.92
C THR A 244 -11.93 -2.91 -16.21
N CYS A 245 -11.84 -3.98 -16.98
CA CYS A 245 -12.70 -4.18 -18.16
C CYS A 245 -14.10 -4.70 -17.78
N GLY A 246 -14.21 -5.47 -16.69
CA GLY A 246 -15.48 -6.01 -16.20
C GLY A 246 -16.47 -4.94 -15.72
N ILE A 247 -16.00 -3.79 -15.27
CA ILE A 247 -16.86 -2.65 -14.89
C ILE A 247 -17.30 -1.78 -16.09
N GLN A 248 -16.76 -2.01 -17.28
CA GLN A 248 -17.16 -1.28 -18.50
C GLN A 248 -18.39 -1.93 -19.14
N PRO A 249 -19.26 -1.15 -19.82
CA PRO A 249 -20.42 -1.72 -20.50
C PRO A 249 -19.99 -2.65 -21.64
N TYR A 250 -20.74 -3.74 -21.84
CA TYR A 250 -20.50 -4.70 -22.90
C TYR A 250 -21.81 -5.29 -23.42
N ALA A 251 -21.97 -5.40 -24.74
CA ALA A 251 -23.09 -6.05 -25.43
C ALA A 251 -24.49 -5.62 -24.93
N GLY A 252 -24.67 -4.33 -24.61
CA GLY A 252 -25.94 -3.78 -24.10
C GLY A 252 -26.16 -3.94 -22.59
N HIS A 253 -25.27 -4.64 -21.87
CA HIS A 253 -25.28 -4.68 -20.41
C HIS A 253 -24.50 -3.50 -19.81
N THR A 254 -24.93 -3.04 -18.64
CA THR A 254 -24.29 -1.93 -17.90
C THR A 254 -22.87 -2.27 -17.44
N MET A 255 -22.51 -3.55 -17.40
CA MET A 255 -21.20 -4.09 -17.03
C MET A 255 -20.78 -5.22 -17.96
N GLY A 256 -19.48 -5.44 -18.07
CA GLY A 256 -18.87 -6.42 -18.98
C GLY A 256 -18.40 -7.72 -18.31
N TRP A 257 -18.99 -8.14 -17.19
CA TRP A 257 -18.57 -9.36 -16.51
C TRP A 257 -18.79 -10.63 -17.34
N GLU A 258 -19.73 -10.60 -18.30
CA GLU A 258 -20.01 -11.68 -19.24
C GLU A 258 -19.12 -11.64 -20.50
N ASN A 259 -18.28 -10.63 -20.64
CA ASN A 259 -17.35 -10.52 -21.76
C ASN A 259 -16.33 -11.67 -21.71
N PRO A 260 -16.21 -12.49 -22.79
CA PRO A 260 -15.24 -13.59 -22.83
C PRO A 260 -13.79 -13.17 -22.56
N TRP A 261 -13.40 -11.95 -22.98
CA TRP A 261 -12.07 -11.42 -22.71
C TRP A 261 -11.86 -11.11 -21.22
N VAL A 262 -12.89 -10.63 -20.53
CA VAL A 262 -12.85 -10.39 -19.08
C VAL A 262 -12.74 -11.71 -18.34
N LEU A 263 -13.56 -12.69 -18.67
CA LEU A 263 -13.49 -14.03 -18.09
C LEU A 263 -12.13 -14.68 -18.37
N GLY A 264 -11.65 -14.57 -19.62
CA GLY A 264 -10.34 -15.07 -20.01
C GLY A 264 -9.20 -14.42 -19.22
N ALA A 265 -9.26 -13.10 -18.99
CA ALA A 265 -8.27 -12.37 -18.19
C ALA A 265 -8.31 -12.77 -16.72
N LEU A 266 -9.49 -12.91 -16.11
CA LEU A 266 -9.64 -13.32 -14.72
C LEU A 266 -9.20 -14.76 -14.49
N VAL A 267 -9.67 -15.69 -15.31
CA VAL A 267 -9.30 -17.11 -15.22
C VAL A 267 -7.83 -17.30 -15.57
N GLY A 268 -7.36 -16.74 -16.69
CA GLY A 268 -5.97 -16.82 -17.11
C GLY A 268 -5.01 -16.17 -16.10
N GLY A 269 -5.38 -15.01 -15.55
CA GLY A 269 -4.62 -14.33 -14.49
C GLY A 269 -4.53 -15.16 -13.21
N THR A 270 -5.65 -15.75 -12.79
CA THR A 270 -5.68 -16.65 -11.62
C THR A 270 -4.83 -17.90 -11.87
N LEU A 271 -4.92 -18.50 -13.07
CA LEU A 271 -4.07 -19.64 -13.44
C LEU A 271 -2.59 -19.26 -13.45
N MET A 272 -2.23 -18.08 -13.94
CA MET A 272 -0.84 -17.60 -13.88
C MET A 272 -0.34 -17.40 -12.45
N LEU A 273 -1.18 -16.94 -11.52
CA LEU A 273 -0.82 -16.88 -10.09
C LEU A 273 -0.67 -18.29 -9.48
N VAL A 274 -1.45 -19.26 -9.94
CA VAL A 274 -1.25 -20.67 -9.55
C VAL A 274 0.06 -21.21 -10.13
N VAL A 275 0.36 -20.93 -11.41
CA VAL A 275 1.63 -21.29 -12.04
C VAL A 275 2.80 -20.65 -11.28
N PHE A 276 2.68 -19.40 -10.86
CA PHE A 276 3.65 -18.73 -10.00
C PHE A 276 3.97 -19.56 -8.74
N ILE A 277 2.95 -20.07 -8.02
CA ILE A 277 3.15 -20.92 -6.84
C ILE A 277 3.91 -22.21 -7.20
N PHE A 278 3.61 -22.82 -8.34
CA PHE A 278 4.34 -24.01 -8.80
C PHE A 278 5.80 -23.71 -9.19
N VAL A 279 6.04 -22.56 -9.83
CA VAL A 279 7.41 -22.12 -10.17
C VAL A 279 8.22 -21.90 -8.90
N GLU A 280 7.66 -21.18 -7.91
CA GLU A 280 8.30 -20.92 -6.61
C GLU A 280 8.66 -22.20 -5.84
N HIS A 281 7.91 -23.29 -6.02
CA HIS A 281 8.22 -24.58 -5.42
C HIS A 281 9.40 -25.30 -6.09
N ARG A 282 9.76 -24.96 -7.33
CA ARG A 282 10.77 -25.66 -8.13
C ARG A 282 12.07 -24.89 -8.32
N VAL A 283 12.05 -23.58 -8.12
CA VAL A 283 13.23 -22.73 -8.28
C VAL A 283 14.12 -22.84 -7.04
N ALA A 284 15.44 -22.94 -7.24
CA ALA A 284 16.41 -23.07 -6.15
C ALA A 284 16.46 -21.83 -5.25
N GLU A 285 16.28 -20.64 -5.84
CA GLU A 285 16.23 -19.37 -5.12
C GLU A 285 14.89 -18.66 -5.41
N PRO A 286 13.79 -19.08 -4.75
CA PRO A 286 12.46 -18.56 -5.02
C PRO A 286 12.33 -17.09 -4.60
N MET A 287 11.49 -16.33 -5.32
CA MET A 287 11.10 -14.96 -4.93
C MET A 287 10.35 -14.98 -3.60
N PHE A 288 9.45 -15.96 -3.43
CA PHE A 288 8.71 -16.21 -2.20
C PHE A 288 9.14 -17.51 -1.57
N GLU A 289 9.67 -17.43 -0.35
CA GLU A 289 9.98 -18.63 0.41
C GLU A 289 8.70 -19.24 1.01
N LEU A 290 8.05 -20.12 0.25
CA LEU A 290 6.75 -20.70 0.58
C LEU A 290 6.79 -21.51 1.89
N SER A 291 7.98 -21.96 2.32
CA SER A 291 8.18 -22.64 3.61
C SER A 291 7.78 -21.77 4.81
N LEU A 292 7.88 -20.43 4.68
CA LEU A 292 7.51 -19.48 5.74
C LEU A 292 6.01 -19.50 6.03
N PHE A 293 5.17 -19.91 5.07
CA PHE A 293 3.73 -20.06 5.30
C PHE A 293 3.36 -21.21 6.23
N ARG A 294 4.29 -22.13 6.52
CA ARG A 294 4.10 -23.15 7.57
C ARG A 294 4.12 -22.53 8.96
N ILE A 295 4.71 -21.35 9.12
CA ILE A 295 4.72 -20.61 10.38
C ILE A 295 3.36 -19.93 10.55
N ARG A 296 2.52 -20.45 11.45
CA ARG A 296 1.15 -19.97 11.68
C ARG A 296 1.07 -18.46 11.92
N ALA A 297 2.00 -17.90 12.69
CA ALA A 297 2.02 -16.47 12.99
C ALA A 297 2.35 -15.62 11.75
N PHE A 298 3.23 -16.11 10.87
CA PHE A 298 3.57 -15.47 9.59
C PHE A 298 2.37 -15.45 8.64
N THR A 299 1.73 -16.60 8.44
CA THR A 299 0.60 -16.74 7.53
C THR A 299 -0.61 -15.92 7.98
N ALA A 300 -1.01 -16.07 9.25
CA ALA A 300 -2.13 -15.32 9.82
C ALA A 300 -1.87 -13.81 9.81
N GLY A 301 -0.64 -13.40 10.11
CA GLY A 301 -0.24 -11.98 10.08
C GLY A 301 -0.27 -11.38 8.68
N ASN A 302 0.22 -12.11 7.66
CA ASN A 302 0.21 -11.64 6.27
C ASN A 302 -1.21 -11.64 5.67
N LEU A 303 -2.04 -12.64 5.99
CA LEU A 303 -3.44 -12.65 5.58
C LEU A 303 -4.21 -11.45 6.18
N ALA A 304 -4.02 -11.19 7.48
CA ALA A 304 -4.61 -10.02 8.11
C ALA A 304 -4.09 -8.71 7.51
N SER A 305 -2.79 -8.62 7.18
CA SER A 305 -2.20 -7.47 6.48
C SER A 305 -2.80 -7.24 5.10
N LEU A 306 -2.98 -8.31 4.33
CA LEU A 306 -3.57 -8.26 2.99
C LEU A 306 -5.00 -7.72 3.05
N LEU A 307 -5.85 -8.28 3.91
CA LEU A 307 -7.24 -7.84 4.06
C LEU A 307 -7.35 -6.41 4.60
N SER A 308 -6.51 -6.04 5.57
CA SER A 308 -6.42 -4.66 6.07
C SER A 308 -5.98 -3.67 4.99
N ALA A 309 -5.02 -4.04 4.14
CA ALA A 309 -4.55 -3.19 3.05
C ALA A 309 -5.63 -3.01 1.96
N ILE A 310 -6.40 -4.08 1.66
CA ILE A 310 -7.57 -4.00 0.77
C ILE A 310 -8.59 -3.01 1.34
N GLY A 311 -8.97 -3.13 2.61
CA GLY A 311 -9.93 -2.21 3.24
C GLY A 311 -9.47 -0.76 3.23
N ARG A 312 -8.20 -0.51 3.56
CA ARG A 312 -7.64 0.85 3.61
C ARG A 312 -7.55 1.52 2.23
N GLY A 313 -7.05 0.79 1.22
CA GLY A 313 -6.90 1.36 -0.12
C GLY A 313 -8.26 1.69 -0.75
N GLY A 314 -9.22 0.79 -0.60
CA GLY A 314 -10.58 1.00 -1.07
C GLY A 314 -11.29 2.14 -0.36
N LEU A 315 -11.14 2.24 0.96
CA LEU A 315 -11.70 3.36 1.73
C LEU A 315 -11.18 4.70 1.23
N MET A 316 -9.85 4.85 1.09
CA MET A 316 -9.26 6.10 0.60
C MET A 316 -9.82 6.53 -0.74
N PHE A 317 -9.94 5.59 -1.68
CA PHE A 317 -10.46 5.87 -3.00
C PHE A 317 -11.95 6.29 -2.97
N ILE A 318 -12.78 5.55 -2.24
CA ILE A 318 -14.21 5.85 -2.11
C ILE A 318 -14.45 7.19 -1.40
N LEU A 319 -13.68 7.51 -0.34
CA LEU A 319 -13.83 8.76 0.37
C LEU A 319 -13.55 9.98 -0.52
N ILE A 320 -12.56 9.87 -1.40
CA ILE A 320 -12.26 10.94 -2.36
C ILE A 320 -13.45 11.16 -3.30
N ILE A 321 -14.03 10.10 -3.84
CA ILE A 321 -15.20 10.20 -4.73
C ILE A 321 -16.40 10.76 -3.97
N TRP A 322 -16.65 10.28 -2.76
CA TRP A 322 -17.77 10.74 -1.94
C TRP A 322 -17.67 12.23 -1.62
N LEU A 323 -16.50 12.67 -1.16
CA LEU A 323 -16.28 14.08 -0.82
C LEU A 323 -16.27 14.97 -2.06
N GLN A 324 -15.42 14.68 -3.07
CA GLN A 324 -15.29 15.55 -4.25
C GLN A 324 -16.48 15.48 -5.19
N GLY A 325 -17.02 14.28 -5.42
CA GLY A 325 -18.08 14.09 -6.40
C GLY A 325 -19.48 14.41 -5.88
N ILE A 326 -19.72 14.29 -4.58
CA ILE A 326 -21.08 14.37 -4.04
C ILE A 326 -21.22 15.37 -2.90
N TRP A 327 -20.48 15.19 -1.81
CA TRP A 327 -20.74 15.93 -0.57
C TRP A 327 -20.35 17.41 -0.68
N LEU A 328 -19.13 17.72 -1.11
CA LEU A 328 -18.62 19.09 -1.23
C LEU A 328 -19.43 19.94 -2.23
N PRO A 329 -19.74 19.46 -3.46
CA PRO A 329 -20.58 20.22 -4.39
C PRO A 329 -21.96 20.55 -3.84
N ARG A 330 -22.58 19.61 -3.07
CA ARG A 330 -23.88 19.84 -2.43
C ARG A 330 -23.82 20.86 -1.29
N HIS A 331 -22.65 21.11 -0.71
CA HIS A 331 -22.42 22.10 0.33
C HIS A 331 -21.86 23.42 -0.21
N GLY A 332 -21.97 23.66 -1.52
CA GLY A 332 -21.63 24.94 -2.15
C GLY A 332 -20.18 25.14 -2.52
N TYR A 333 -19.31 24.13 -2.32
CA TYR A 333 -17.91 24.20 -2.75
C TYR A 333 -17.79 24.16 -4.27
N GLY A 334 -16.93 25.04 -4.82
CA GLY A 334 -16.60 25.01 -6.24
C GLY A 334 -15.78 23.77 -6.59
N PHE A 335 -15.95 23.21 -7.80
CA PHE A 335 -15.21 22.00 -8.19
C PHE A 335 -13.69 22.15 -8.16
N ALA A 336 -13.16 23.37 -8.34
CA ALA A 336 -11.73 23.67 -8.19
C ALA A 336 -11.26 23.59 -6.72
N GLU A 337 -12.16 23.75 -5.76
CA GLU A 337 -11.85 23.72 -4.32
C GLU A 337 -12.02 22.34 -3.72
N THR A 338 -12.84 21.47 -4.35
CA THR A 338 -13.17 20.15 -3.81
C THR A 338 -11.95 19.26 -3.55
N PRO A 339 -10.87 19.26 -4.35
CA PRO A 339 -9.70 18.45 -4.07
C PRO A 339 -9.02 18.84 -2.75
N LEU A 340 -8.82 20.14 -2.52
CA LEU A 340 -8.19 20.63 -1.30
C LEU A 340 -9.02 20.28 -0.05
N TRP A 341 -10.32 20.59 -0.08
CA TRP A 341 -11.19 20.34 1.05
C TRP A 341 -11.41 18.87 1.32
N ALA A 342 -11.46 18.01 0.28
CA ALA A 342 -11.51 16.58 0.46
C ALA A 342 -10.25 16.06 1.20
N GLY A 343 -9.06 16.54 0.82
CA GLY A 343 -7.81 16.22 1.52
C GLY A 343 -7.85 16.65 2.99
N ILE A 344 -8.30 17.87 3.28
CA ILE A 344 -8.42 18.42 4.64
C ILE A 344 -9.43 17.60 5.48
N TYR A 345 -10.59 17.29 4.89
CA TYR A 345 -11.67 16.57 5.60
C TYR A 345 -11.32 15.09 5.88
N MET A 346 -10.31 14.54 5.23
CA MET A 346 -9.76 13.22 5.52
C MET A 346 -8.67 13.23 6.60
N LEU A 347 -8.21 14.39 7.10
CA LEU A 347 -7.17 14.47 8.13
C LEU A 347 -7.49 13.71 9.43
N PRO A 348 -8.73 13.60 9.93
CA PRO A 348 -9.04 12.81 11.12
C PRO A 348 -8.61 11.34 11.01
N LEU A 349 -8.75 10.73 9.82
CA LEU A 349 -8.28 9.38 9.55
C LEU A 349 -6.76 9.25 9.82
N THR A 350 -6.00 10.24 9.36
CA THR A 350 -4.55 10.27 9.56
C THR A 350 -4.17 10.48 10.99
N ALA A 351 -4.80 11.45 11.65
CA ALA A 351 -4.51 11.77 13.04
C ALA A 351 -4.71 10.53 13.92
N GLY A 352 -5.81 9.80 13.71
CA GLY A 352 -6.06 8.53 14.39
C GLY A 352 -4.94 7.51 14.17
N PHE A 353 -4.50 7.34 12.94
CA PHE A 353 -3.43 6.40 12.60
C PHE A 353 -2.07 6.81 13.19
N LEU A 354 -1.70 8.09 13.04
CA LEU A 354 -0.41 8.61 13.50
C LEU A 354 -0.26 8.54 15.03
N VAL A 355 -1.35 8.69 15.77
CA VAL A 355 -1.33 8.56 17.24
C VAL A 355 -1.37 7.10 17.65
N ALA A 356 -2.29 6.32 17.10
CA ALA A 356 -2.51 4.94 17.54
C ALA A 356 -1.38 3.99 17.12
N GLY A 357 -0.69 4.22 15.98
CA GLY A 357 0.39 3.38 15.49
C GLY A 357 1.57 3.27 16.47
N PRO A 358 2.25 4.36 16.80
CA PRO A 358 3.36 4.34 17.77
C PRO A 358 2.94 3.86 19.16
N VAL A 359 1.78 4.31 19.65
CA VAL A 359 1.26 3.90 20.96
C VAL A 359 1.02 2.40 21.01
N SER A 360 0.38 1.82 19.99
CA SER A 360 0.13 0.39 19.91
C SER A 360 1.41 -0.42 19.76
N GLY A 361 2.38 0.09 19.01
CA GLY A 361 3.71 -0.51 18.89
C GLY A 361 4.35 -0.66 20.25
N ALA A 362 4.47 0.43 21.02
CA ALA A 362 5.07 0.44 22.35
C ALA A 362 4.32 -0.48 23.35
N ILE A 363 2.99 -0.55 23.28
CA ILE A 363 2.20 -1.45 24.13
C ILE A 363 2.40 -2.90 23.71
N SER A 364 2.50 -3.18 22.39
CA SER A 364 2.65 -4.55 21.87
C SER A 364 3.96 -5.21 22.29
N ASP A 365 5.03 -4.42 22.47
CA ASP A 365 6.32 -4.91 22.96
C ASP A 365 6.19 -5.51 24.37
N LYS A 366 5.32 -4.94 25.21
CA LYS A 366 5.07 -5.40 26.59
C LYS A 366 4.01 -6.48 26.68
N ARG A 367 2.85 -6.31 25.99
CA ARG A 367 1.66 -7.15 26.14
C ARG A 367 1.46 -8.16 24.99
N GLY A 368 2.26 -8.07 23.94
CA GLY A 368 2.15 -8.91 22.74
C GLY A 368 1.22 -8.31 21.68
N ALA A 369 1.42 -8.72 20.44
CA ALA A 369 0.76 -8.13 19.27
C ALA A 369 -0.72 -8.55 19.10
N ARG A 370 -1.11 -9.73 19.63
CA ARG A 370 -2.39 -10.40 19.32
C ARG A 370 -3.61 -9.55 19.68
N LEU A 371 -3.69 -9.08 20.92
CA LEU A 371 -4.86 -8.34 21.40
C LEU A 371 -5.03 -7.01 20.68
N LEU A 372 -3.94 -6.26 20.52
CA LEU A 372 -3.98 -4.96 19.85
C LEU A 372 -4.32 -5.07 18.37
N ALA A 373 -3.70 -6.01 17.65
CA ALA A 373 -3.98 -6.21 16.24
C ALA A 373 -5.41 -6.72 16.00
N THR A 374 -5.91 -7.64 16.81
CA THR A 374 -7.29 -8.12 16.71
C THR A 374 -8.28 -7.02 17.05
N GLY A 375 -8.08 -6.31 18.16
CA GLY A 375 -8.93 -5.19 18.59
C GLY A 375 -8.92 -4.06 17.56
N GLY A 376 -7.78 -3.75 16.97
CA GLY A 376 -7.66 -2.75 15.90
C GLY A 376 -8.53 -3.07 14.68
N MET A 377 -8.56 -4.34 14.25
CA MET A 377 -9.43 -4.75 13.13
C MET A 377 -10.91 -4.72 13.49
N VAL A 378 -11.28 -5.03 14.72
CA VAL A 378 -12.66 -4.89 15.21
C VAL A 378 -13.07 -3.42 15.23
N VAL A 379 -12.24 -2.52 15.75
CA VAL A 379 -12.47 -1.06 15.74
C VAL A 379 -12.63 -0.54 14.32
N ALA A 380 -11.80 -1.00 13.38
CA ALA A 380 -11.94 -0.65 11.97
C ALA A 380 -13.26 -1.16 11.37
N ALA A 381 -13.69 -2.39 11.69
CA ALA A 381 -14.97 -2.93 11.26
C ALA A 381 -16.16 -2.10 11.80
N VAL A 382 -16.11 -1.71 13.07
CA VAL A 382 -17.12 -0.83 13.69
C VAL A 382 -17.17 0.54 12.99
N SER A 383 -16.01 1.11 12.66
CA SER A 383 -15.93 2.35 11.90
C SER A 383 -16.55 2.24 10.50
N PHE A 384 -16.29 1.13 9.78
CA PHE A 384 -16.94 0.87 8.49
C PHE A 384 -18.47 0.71 8.66
N GLY A 385 -18.90 0.05 9.73
CA GLY A 385 -20.33 -0.04 10.10
C GLY A 385 -20.94 1.33 10.36
N TRP A 386 -20.21 2.23 11.02
CA TRP A 386 -20.66 3.61 11.23
C TRP A 386 -20.75 4.38 9.90
N LEU A 387 -19.73 4.29 9.03
CA LEU A 387 -19.76 4.91 7.70
C LEU A 387 -20.91 4.36 6.84
N LEU A 388 -21.26 3.09 6.99
CA LEU A 388 -22.37 2.44 6.28
C LEU A 388 -23.73 3.03 6.62
N VAL A 389 -23.96 3.39 7.89
CA VAL A 389 -25.25 3.94 8.35
C VAL A 389 -25.33 5.47 8.25
N LEU A 390 -24.23 6.14 7.87
CA LEU A 390 -24.26 7.58 7.65
C LEU A 390 -25.07 7.90 6.38
N PRO A 391 -25.97 8.92 6.44
CA PRO A 391 -26.62 9.41 5.25
C PRO A 391 -25.59 10.00 4.29
N VAL A 392 -25.84 9.96 2.97
CA VAL A 392 -24.93 10.55 1.98
C VAL A 392 -24.69 12.04 2.23
N ASN A 393 -25.67 12.74 2.78
CA ASN A 393 -25.56 14.10 3.24
C ASN A 393 -25.33 14.15 4.77
N PHE A 394 -24.17 13.68 5.19
CA PHE A 394 -23.77 13.58 6.60
C PHE A 394 -23.40 14.93 7.24
N SER A 395 -23.45 14.98 8.57
CA SER A 395 -22.76 16.03 9.33
C SER A 395 -21.25 15.75 9.36
N TYR A 396 -20.44 16.76 9.06
CA TYR A 396 -18.97 16.59 9.02
C TYR A 396 -18.42 15.98 10.32
N TRP A 397 -18.90 16.40 11.48
CA TRP A 397 -18.37 15.93 12.76
C TRP A 397 -18.60 14.43 12.99
N THR A 398 -19.75 13.90 12.60
CA THR A 398 -20.03 12.46 12.69
C THR A 398 -19.16 11.65 11.75
N PHE A 399 -18.92 12.17 10.53
CA PHE A 399 -18.03 11.61 9.55
C PHE A 399 -16.56 11.65 10.01
N ALA A 400 -16.10 12.81 10.53
CA ALA A 400 -14.75 12.98 11.04
C ALA A 400 -14.45 12.02 12.21
N LEU A 401 -15.43 11.79 13.11
CA LEU A 401 -15.30 10.85 14.21
C LEU A 401 -15.22 9.40 13.71
N ALA A 402 -16.02 9.03 12.72
CA ALA A 402 -15.92 7.71 12.09
C ALA A 402 -14.56 7.50 11.43
N LEU A 403 -14.03 8.51 10.72
CA LEU A 403 -12.69 8.46 10.12
C LEU A 403 -11.59 8.38 11.17
N LEU A 404 -11.69 9.15 12.24
CA LEU A 404 -10.74 9.10 13.37
C LEU A 404 -10.71 7.68 13.96
N LEU A 405 -11.89 7.10 14.20
CA LEU A 405 -12.03 5.74 14.72
C LEU A 405 -11.41 4.69 13.76
N ASN A 406 -11.62 4.85 12.45
CA ASN A 406 -10.99 4.01 11.45
C ASN A 406 -9.47 4.11 11.50
N GLY A 407 -8.94 5.33 11.54
CA GLY A 407 -7.51 5.59 11.69
C GLY A 407 -6.92 4.95 12.93
N ILE A 408 -7.60 5.08 14.08
CA ILE A 408 -7.21 4.44 15.34
C ILE A 408 -7.19 2.91 15.17
N GLY A 409 -8.23 2.30 14.61
CA GLY A 409 -8.32 0.86 14.38
C GLY A 409 -7.17 0.34 13.51
N MET A 410 -6.92 1.02 12.40
CA MET A 410 -5.83 0.67 11.50
C MET A 410 -4.44 0.87 12.14
N GLY A 411 -4.24 1.92 12.96
CA GLY A 411 -3.02 2.16 13.70
C GLY A 411 -2.77 1.10 14.77
N LEU A 412 -3.80 0.73 15.53
CA LEU A 412 -3.74 -0.35 16.52
C LEU A 412 -3.36 -1.71 15.89
N PHE A 413 -3.72 -1.92 14.63
CA PHE A 413 -3.39 -3.14 13.88
C PHE A 413 -1.98 -3.12 13.30
N ALA A 414 -1.59 -2.06 12.59
CA ALA A 414 -0.46 -2.08 11.65
C ALA A 414 0.89 -2.36 12.34
N ALA A 415 1.24 -1.61 13.38
CA ALA A 415 2.53 -1.74 14.05
C ALA A 415 2.67 -3.08 14.81
N PRO A 416 1.69 -3.50 15.67
CA PRO A 416 1.77 -4.78 16.33
C PRO A 416 1.75 -5.97 15.37
N ASN A 417 0.99 -5.89 14.29
CA ASN A 417 0.93 -6.96 13.31
C ASN A 417 2.29 -7.16 12.62
N ARG A 418 2.93 -6.08 12.19
CA ARG A 418 4.25 -6.13 11.54
C ARG A 418 5.32 -6.67 12.49
N ALA A 419 5.35 -6.19 13.74
CA ALA A 419 6.24 -6.71 14.76
C ALA A 419 6.02 -8.21 14.99
N GLY A 420 4.76 -8.63 15.10
CA GLY A 420 4.41 -10.04 15.29
C GLY A 420 4.82 -10.94 14.12
N ILE A 421 4.72 -10.48 12.87
CA ILE A 421 5.21 -11.21 11.69
C ILE A 421 6.73 -11.34 11.77
N MET A 422 7.47 -10.26 12.01
CA MET A 422 8.93 -10.27 12.02
C MET A 422 9.51 -11.10 13.18
N ASN A 423 8.89 -11.03 14.36
CA ASN A 423 9.32 -11.78 15.53
C ASN A 423 9.04 -13.29 15.43
N SER A 424 8.15 -13.70 14.51
CA SER A 424 7.88 -15.11 14.25
C SER A 424 8.92 -15.78 13.34
N LEU A 425 9.81 -15.00 12.74
CA LEU A 425 10.78 -15.48 11.76
C LEU A 425 12.18 -15.61 12.39
N PRO A 426 12.96 -16.64 11.98
CA PRO A 426 14.38 -16.72 12.27
C PRO A 426 15.13 -15.49 11.76
N ALA A 427 16.20 -15.08 12.45
CA ALA A 427 16.93 -13.85 12.15
C ALA A 427 17.41 -13.78 10.70
N ASN A 428 17.91 -14.89 10.15
CA ASN A 428 18.41 -15.01 8.78
C ASN A 428 17.31 -14.94 7.69
N ARG A 429 16.02 -15.13 8.05
CA ARG A 429 14.88 -15.12 7.10
C ARG A 429 13.99 -13.88 7.23
N ARG A 430 14.28 -12.98 8.19
CA ARG A 430 13.48 -11.75 8.40
C ARG A 430 13.48 -10.83 7.18
N GLY A 431 14.58 -10.75 6.43
CA GLY A 431 14.68 -9.95 5.20
C GLY A 431 13.71 -10.43 4.10
N VAL A 432 13.74 -11.74 3.81
CA VAL A 432 12.84 -12.37 2.84
C VAL A 432 11.38 -12.21 3.27
N GLY A 433 11.08 -12.49 4.53
CA GLY A 433 9.72 -12.34 5.07
C GLY A 433 9.20 -10.90 5.03
N ALA A 434 10.07 -9.90 5.25
CA ALA A 434 9.71 -8.49 5.11
C ALA A 434 9.39 -8.12 3.65
N GLY A 435 10.19 -8.61 2.70
CA GLY A 435 9.94 -8.44 1.27
C GLY A 435 8.60 -9.03 0.84
N MET A 436 8.34 -10.28 1.22
CA MET A 436 7.06 -10.96 0.96
C MET A 436 5.88 -10.18 1.54
N SER A 437 5.95 -9.75 2.80
CA SER A 437 4.90 -8.94 3.45
C SER A 437 4.65 -7.62 2.73
N THR A 438 5.70 -6.97 2.24
CA THR A 438 5.59 -5.70 1.50
C THR A 438 4.92 -5.92 0.14
N THR A 439 5.26 -7.01 -0.57
CA THR A 439 4.60 -7.36 -1.84
C THR A 439 3.11 -7.66 -1.62
N PHE A 440 2.74 -8.42 -0.59
CA PHE A 440 1.33 -8.65 -0.27
C PHE A 440 0.58 -7.35 0.01
N GLN A 441 1.16 -6.43 0.78
CA GLN A 441 0.54 -5.14 1.06
C GLN A 441 0.37 -4.28 -0.20
N ASN A 442 1.39 -4.20 -1.04
CA ASN A 442 1.33 -3.41 -2.28
C ASN A 442 0.34 -4.01 -3.29
N SER A 443 0.36 -5.34 -3.48
CA SER A 443 -0.60 -6.04 -4.34
C SER A 443 -2.03 -5.87 -3.85
N ALA A 444 -2.25 -5.98 -2.52
CA ALA A 444 -3.53 -5.76 -1.90
C ALA A 444 -4.04 -4.32 -2.11
N MET A 445 -3.16 -3.33 -2.01
CA MET A 445 -3.49 -1.92 -2.25
C MET A 445 -3.97 -1.67 -3.69
N VAL A 446 -3.29 -2.29 -4.66
CA VAL A 446 -3.68 -2.22 -6.08
C VAL A 446 -5.03 -2.90 -6.32
N LEU A 447 -5.18 -4.14 -5.85
CA LEU A 447 -6.42 -4.91 -5.97
C LEU A 447 -7.59 -4.21 -5.29
N SER A 448 -7.34 -3.48 -4.18
CA SER A 448 -8.39 -2.81 -3.42
C SER A 448 -9.14 -1.77 -4.23
N ILE A 449 -8.44 -0.98 -5.04
CA ILE A 449 -9.06 0.04 -5.90
C ILE A 449 -10.03 -0.63 -6.88
N GLY A 450 -9.56 -1.67 -7.59
CA GLY A 450 -10.40 -2.41 -8.52
C GLY A 450 -11.60 -3.09 -7.85
N ILE A 451 -11.39 -3.77 -6.72
CA ILE A 451 -12.45 -4.48 -5.98
C ILE A 451 -13.50 -3.49 -5.47
N PHE A 452 -13.08 -2.46 -4.74
CA PHE A 452 -14.01 -1.50 -4.15
C PHE A 452 -14.77 -0.70 -5.21
N PHE A 453 -14.08 -0.31 -6.27
CA PHE A 453 -14.72 0.39 -7.37
C PHE A 453 -15.75 -0.50 -8.07
N SER A 454 -15.41 -1.76 -8.34
CA SER A 454 -16.32 -2.73 -8.91
C SER A 454 -17.56 -2.97 -8.04
N LEU A 455 -17.37 -3.16 -6.72
CA LEU A 455 -18.47 -3.33 -5.77
C LEU A 455 -19.37 -2.11 -5.71
N MET A 456 -18.80 -0.91 -5.71
CA MET A 456 -19.54 0.34 -5.71
C MET A 456 -20.34 0.52 -7.00
N ILE A 457 -19.75 0.24 -8.15
CA ILE A 457 -20.46 0.30 -9.45
C ILE A 457 -21.59 -0.72 -9.51
N THR A 458 -21.38 -1.93 -8.96
CA THR A 458 -22.42 -2.96 -8.90
C THR A 458 -23.64 -2.51 -8.09
N GLY A 459 -23.43 -1.87 -6.95
CA GLY A 459 -24.52 -1.29 -6.15
C GLY A 459 -25.20 -0.12 -6.86
N LEU A 460 -24.40 0.81 -7.39
CA LEU A 460 -24.88 1.98 -8.14
C LEU A 460 -25.75 1.59 -9.34
N ALA A 461 -25.34 0.60 -10.10
CA ALA A 461 -26.00 0.20 -11.35
C ALA A 461 -27.45 -0.27 -11.17
N ARG A 462 -27.82 -0.74 -9.98
CA ARG A 462 -29.16 -1.27 -9.69
C ARG A 462 -30.23 -0.17 -9.70
N ALA A 463 -29.94 0.98 -9.13
CA ALA A 463 -30.90 2.07 -8.95
C ALA A 463 -30.67 3.26 -9.88
N LEU A 464 -29.48 3.40 -10.46
CA LEU A 464 -29.07 4.59 -11.21
C LEU A 464 -29.97 4.88 -12.43
N PRO A 465 -30.32 3.92 -13.33
CA PRO A 465 -31.12 4.22 -14.51
C PRO A 465 -32.50 4.77 -14.16
N SER A 466 -33.19 4.12 -13.21
CA SER A 466 -34.54 4.57 -12.78
C SER A 466 -34.49 5.93 -12.08
N THR A 467 -33.47 6.18 -11.26
CA THR A 467 -33.29 7.46 -10.54
C THR A 467 -33.00 8.60 -11.51
N LEU A 468 -32.13 8.38 -12.52
CA LEU A 468 -31.84 9.38 -13.54
C LEU A 468 -33.07 9.71 -14.37
N ALA A 469 -33.80 8.69 -14.85
CA ALA A 469 -35.03 8.89 -15.65
C ALA A 469 -36.09 9.64 -14.83
N ALA A 470 -36.39 9.21 -13.60
CA ALA A 470 -37.39 9.82 -12.73
C ALA A 470 -37.03 11.25 -12.35
N GLY A 471 -35.76 11.51 -11.99
CA GLY A 471 -35.32 12.85 -11.61
C GLY A 471 -35.36 13.87 -12.75
N LEU A 472 -35.06 13.45 -13.98
CA LEU A 472 -35.12 14.30 -15.16
C LEU A 472 -36.56 14.57 -15.58
N THR A 473 -37.42 13.54 -15.61
CA THR A 473 -38.84 13.70 -15.97
C THR A 473 -39.61 14.54 -14.94
N ALA A 474 -39.25 14.46 -13.66
CA ALA A 474 -39.84 15.33 -12.62
C ALA A 474 -39.59 16.84 -12.86
N HIS A 475 -38.57 17.19 -13.62
CA HIS A 475 -38.22 18.56 -14.02
C HIS A 475 -38.58 18.87 -15.49
N GLY A 476 -39.53 18.13 -16.07
CA GLY A 476 -40.08 18.41 -17.39
C GLY A 476 -39.25 17.96 -18.59
N VAL A 477 -38.18 17.21 -18.38
CA VAL A 477 -37.40 16.61 -19.47
C VAL A 477 -38.22 15.51 -20.14
N GLY A 478 -38.31 15.54 -21.48
CA GLY A 478 -39.01 14.52 -22.26
C GLY A 478 -38.47 13.09 -21.97
N ILE A 479 -39.35 12.11 -21.95
CA ILE A 479 -39.01 10.73 -21.59
C ILE A 479 -37.91 10.12 -22.46
N VAL A 480 -37.83 10.51 -23.75
CA VAL A 480 -36.82 10.03 -24.69
C VAL A 480 -35.42 10.52 -24.28
N ASP A 481 -35.32 11.82 -23.97
CA ASP A 481 -34.04 12.42 -23.54
C ASP A 481 -33.66 11.99 -22.13
N ALA A 482 -34.63 11.86 -21.23
CA ALA A 482 -34.41 11.30 -19.89
C ALA A 482 -33.85 9.86 -19.95
N ASN A 483 -34.40 9.01 -20.81
CA ASN A 483 -33.92 7.64 -21.01
C ASN A 483 -32.53 7.60 -21.67
N ARG A 484 -32.20 8.57 -22.54
CA ARG A 484 -30.85 8.68 -23.11
C ARG A 484 -29.81 8.95 -22.01
N VAL A 485 -30.10 9.84 -21.08
CA VAL A 485 -29.22 10.12 -19.92
C VAL A 485 -29.20 8.93 -18.95
N ALA A 486 -30.35 8.29 -18.73
CA ALA A 486 -30.46 7.10 -17.88
C ALA A 486 -29.68 5.89 -18.42
N GLY A 487 -29.45 5.83 -19.74
CA GLY A 487 -28.63 4.79 -20.39
C GLY A 487 -27.12 4.97 -20.27
N LEU A 488 -26.64 6.02 -19.58
CA LEU A 488 -25.22 6.21 -19.34
C LEU A 488 -24.63 5.08 -18.48
N PRO A 489 -23.42 4.61 -18.80
CA PRO A 489 -22.73 3.64 -17.95
C PRO A 489 -22.53 4.18 -16.53
N PRO A 490 -22.83 3.40 -15.48
CA PRO A 490 -22.68 3.84 -14.09
C PRO A 490 -21.27 4.32 -13.76
N VAL A 491 -20.25 3.72 -14.36
CA VAL A 491 -18.86 4.12 -14.21
C VAL A 491 -18.60 5.52 -14.76
N SER A 492 -19.17 5.86 -15.93
CA SER A 492 -19.04 7.19 -16.54
C SER A 492 -19.77 8.27 -15.73
N VAL A 493 -20.95 7.94 -15.20
CA VAL A 493 -21.73 8.81 -14.31
C VAL A 493 -20.96 9.18 -13.05
N LEU A 494 -20.30 8.19 -12.43
CA LEU A 494 -19.53 8.39 -11.22
C LEU A 494 -18.29 9.28 -11.48
N PHE A 495 -17.57 9.02 -12.57
CA PHE A 495 -16.42 9.85 -12.93
C PHE A 495 -16.83 11.24 -13.41
N ALA A 496 -17.96 11.38 -14.11
CA ALA A 496 -18.50 12.70 -14.44
C ALA A 496 -18.74 13.54 -13.19
N SER A 497 -19.33 12.94 -12.15
CA SER A 497 -19.52 13.61 -10.86
C SER A 497 -18.19 13.97 -10.19
N LEU A 498 -17.22 13.05 -10.15
CA LEU A 498 -15.89 13.30 -9.59
C LEU A 498 -15.15 14.44 -10.32
N LEU A 499 -15.26 14.49 -11.63
CA LEU A 499 -14.62 15.51 -12.48
C LEU A 499 -15.38 16.84 -12.49
N GLY A 500 -16.52 16.93 -11.82
CA GLY A 500 -17.36 18.11 -11.81
C GLY A 500 -18.08 18.37 -13.14
N TYR A 501 -18.25 17.33 -13.94
CA TYR A 501 -18.92 17.37 -15.22
C TYR A 501 -20.40 17.04 -15.05
N ASN A 502 -21.29 17.95 -15.55
CA ASN A 502 -22.72 17.69 -15.54
C ASN A 502 -23.14 17.09 -16.89
N PRO A 503 -23.40 15.76 -16.97
CA PRO A 503 -23.76 15.11 -18.22
C PRO A 503 -25.12 15.57 -18.77
N VAL A 504 -25.99 16.08 -17.91
CA VAL A 504 -27.33 16.56 -18.31
C VAL A 504 -27.22 17.72 -19.31
N GLN A 505 -26.34 18.68 -19.02
CA GLN A 505 -26.14 19.86 -19.89
C GLN A 505 -25.65 19.47 -21.29
N SER A 506 -24.71 18.51 -21.38
CA SER A 506 -24.12 18.12 -22.66
C SER A 506 -25.01 17.17 -23.47
N LEU A 507 -25.77 16.29 -22.80
CA LEU A 507 -26.59 15.28 -23.45
C LEU A 507 -27.98 15.78 -23.88
N LEU A 508 -28.58 16.67 -23.11
CA LEU A 508 -29.84 17.30 -23.50
C LEU A 508 -29.63 18.35 -24.62
N GLY A 509 -28.49 19.00 -24.60
CA GLY A 509 -28.18 20.06 -25.56
C GLY A 509 -29.01 21.34 -25.37
N PRO A 510 -28.64 22.44 -26.09
CA PRO A 510 -29.31 23.73 -25.93
C PRO A 510 -30.79 23.73 -26.30
N SER A 511 -31.17 22.94 -27.30
CA SER A 511 -32.54 22.86 -27.81
C SER A 511 -33.53 22.24 -26.81
N ALA A 512 -33.16 21.18 -26.14
CA ALA A 512 -34.01 20.55 -25.12
C ALA A 512 -34.09 21.43 -23.85
N LEU A 513 -32.96 22.03 -23.44
CA LEU A 513 -32.93 22.95 -22.30
C LEU A 513 -33.74 24.21 -22.51
N ALA A 514 -33.78 24.73 -23.74
CA ALA A 514 -34.58 25.92 -24.10
C ALA A 514 -36.11 25.67 -24.06
N GLN A 515 -36.56 24.43 -24.13
CA GLN A 515 -37.96 24.04 -24.02
C GLN A 515 -38.47 23.96 -22.58
N LEU A 516 -37.56 23.95 -21.61
CA LEU A 516 -37.86 23.85 -20.19
C LEU A 516 -38.14 25.26 -19.59
N PRO A 517 -38.92 25.36 -18.53
CA PRO A 517 -39.02 26.56 -17.73
C PRO A 517 -37.62 27.05 -17.31
N PRO A 518 -37.34 28.38 -17.33
CA PRO A 518 -36.00 28.87 -16.97
C PRO A 518 -35.48 28.42 -15.61
N ALA A 519 -36.37 28.27 -14.63
CA ALA A 519 -36.03 27.78 -13.28
C ALA A 519 -35.56 26.33 -13.32
N ASP A 520 -36.26 25.46 -14.06
CA ASP A 520 -35.88 24.04 -14.19
C ASP A 520 -34.59 23.86 -14.99
N SER A 521 -34.43 24.60 -16.08
CA SER A 521 -33.18 24.60 -16.87
C SER A 521 -31.99 25.05 -16.03
N ALA A 522 -32.14 26.13 -15.24
CA ALA A 522 -31.09 26.63 -14.34
C ALA A 522 -30.77 25.59 -13.21
N TYR A 523 -31.79 24.90 -12.68
CA TYR A 523 -31.62 23.86 -11.67
C TYR A 523 -30.91 22.63 -12.23
N LEU A 524 -31.35 22.11 -13.39
CA LEU A 524 -30.76 20.93 -14.06
C LEU A 524 -29.30 21.14 -14.46
N THR A 525 -28.94 22.38 -14.85
CA THR A 525 -27.56 22.74 -15.20
C THR A 525 -26.73 23.17 -13.99
N GLY A 526 -27.37 23.35 -12.85
CA GLY A 526 -26.75 23.74 -11.59
C GLY A 526 -25.76 22.69 -11.05
N ARG A 527 -24.77 23.16 -10.31
CA ARG A 527 -23.68 22.32 -9.78
C ARG A 527 -24.15 21.24 -8.79
N GLY A 528 -25.23 21.50 -8.04
CA GLY A 528 -25.74 20.61 -7.01
C GLY A 528 -26.74 19.58 -7.51
N PHE A 529 -27.32 19.75 -8.70
CA PHE A 529 -28.36 18.87 -9.23
C PHE A 529 -27.86 17.44 -9.43
N PHE A 530 -26.83 17.29 -10.24
CA PHE A 530 -26.31 15.98 -10.60
C PHE A 530 -25.77 15.18 -9.40
N PRO A 531 -24.93 15.76 -8.51
CA PRO A 531 -24.54 15.11 -7.27
C PRO A 531 -25.71 14.73 -6.36
N THR A 532 -26.77 15.56 -6.31
CA THR A 532 -27.96 15.25 -5.52
C THR A 532 -28.73 14.09 -6.12
N LEU A 533 -28.90 14.07 -7.43
CA LEU A 533 -29.63 13.04 -8.16
C LEU A 533 -29.01 11.65 -7.97
N ILE A 534 -27.68 11.55 -8.08
CA ILE A 534 -26.98 10.26 -7.95
C ILE A 534 -26.74 9.84 -6.50
N SER A 535 -27.05 10.67 -5.52
CA SER A 535 -26.71 10.41 -4.10
C SER A 535 -27.39 9.15 -3.54
N GLY A 536 -28.62 8.84 -3.92
CA GLY A 536 -29.31 7.60 -3.53
C GLY A 536 -28.60 6.34 -4.05
N PRO A 537 -28.50 6.17 -5.39
CA PRO A 537 -27.74 5.07 -5.98
C PRO A 537 -26.31 4.96 -5.47
N PHE A 538 -25.66 6.09 -5.17
CA PHE A 538 -24.32 6.10 -4.59
C PHE A 538 -24.30 5.49 -3.18
N SER A 539 -25.33 5.76 -2.36
CA SER A 539 -25.51 5.11 -1.04
C SER A 539 -25.58 3.59 -1.16
N ASP A 540 -26.32 3.08 -2.15
CA ASP A 540 -26.40 1.64 -2.41
C ASP A 540 -25.03 1.06 -2.77
N GLY A 541 -24.25 1.77 -3.58
CA GLY A 541 -22.88 1.42 -3.90
C GLY A 541 -21.96 1.41 -2.66
N LEU A 542 -22.07 2.42 -1.79
CA LEU A 542 -21.33 2.47 -0.53
C LEU A 542 -21.70 1.28 0.39
N ALA A 543 -22.97 0.91 0.44
CA ALA A 543 -23.44 -0.20 1.26
C ALA A 543 -22.75 -1.52 0.88
N VAL A 544 -22.65 -1.81 -0.41
CA VAL A 544 -21.95 -3.00 -0.91
C VAL A 544 -20.46 -2.95 -0.58
N ALA A 545 -19.81 -1.81 -0.84
CA ALA A 545 -18.37 -1.66 -0.64
C ALA A 545 -17.97 -1.69 0.85
N PHE A 546 -18.71 -0.99 1.72
CA PHE A 546 -18.44 -0.99 3.17
C PHE A 546 -18.84 -2.31 3.82
N GLY A 547 -19.91 -2.96 3.33
CA GLY A 547 -20.27 -4.33 3.76
C GLY A 547 -19.11 -5.31 3.53
N PHE A 548 -18.50 -5.28 2.35
CA PHE A 548 -17.31 -6.06 2.05
C PHE A 548 -16.13 -5.69 2.98
N ALA A 549 -15.90 -4.39 3.24
CA ALA A 549 -14.83 -3.94 4.13
C ALA A 549 -15.02 -4.45 5.57
N ILE A 550 -16.26 -4.45 6.07
CA ILE A 550 -16.60 -5.00 7.40
C ILE A 550 -16.22 -6.48 7.45
N VAL A 551 -16.67 -7.27 6.47
CA VAL A 551 -16.35 -8.70 6.40
C VAL A 551 -14.82 -8.92 6.32
N ALA A 552 -14.12 -8.17 5.47
CA ALA A 552 -12.65 -8.25 5.35
C ALA A 552 -11.95 -7.93 6.69
N CYS A 553 -12.38 -6.88 7.41
CA CYS A 553 -11.83 -6.53 8.71
C CYS A 553 -12.13 -7.60 9.78
N LEU A 554 -13.32 -8.19 9.79
CA LEU A 554 -13.67 -9.27 10.72
C LEU A 554 -12.86 -10.53 10.44
N VAL A 555 -12.69 -10.91 9.17
CA VAL A 555 -11.83 -12.04 8.78
C VAL A 555 -10.37 -11.75 9.18
N ALA A 556 -9.89 -10.52 8.99
CA ALA A 556 -8.56 -10.09 9.42
C ALA A 556 -8.43 -10.16 10.96
N ALA A 557 -9.47 -9.79 11.71
CA ALA A 557 -9.50 -9.90 13.17
C ALA A 557 -9.42 -11.37 13.60
N VAL A 558 -10.20 -12.27 12.98
CA VAL A 558 -10.13 -13.71 13.24
C VAL A 558 -8.76 -14.28 12.92
N ALA A 559 -8.20 -13.95 11.75
CA ALA A 559 -6.85 -14.37 11.37
C ALA A 559 -5.81 -13.89 12.39
N SER A 560 -5.89 -12.63 12.82
CA SER A 560 -5.02 -12.08 13.86
C SER A 560 -5.19 -12.78 15.22
N ALA A 561 -6.43 -13.12 15.62
CA ALA A 561 -6.72 -13.86 16.85
C ALA A 561 -6.16 -15.29 16.81
N LEU A 562 -6.16 -15.93 15.65
CA LEU A 562 -5.66 -17.30 15.44
C LEU A 562 -4.12 -17.39 15.33
N ARG A 563 -3.41 -16.27 15.40
CA ARG A 563 -1.92 -16.21 15.26
C ARG A 563 -1.16 -17.08 16.27
N GLY A 564 -1.71 -17.37 17.44
CA GLY A 564 -1.02 -18.07 18.54
C GLY A 564 -0.45 -17.11 19.59
N GLY A 565 0.24 -17.68 20.62
CA GLY A 565 0.83 -16.93 21.74
C GLY A 565 2.10 -16.16 21.37
N LYS A 566 2.81 -15.61 22.36
CA LYS A 566 4.09 -14.92 22.19
C LYS A 566 5.12 -15.89 21.58
N TYR A 567 5.40 -15.75 20.30
CA TYR A 567 6.58 -16.34 19.69
C TYR A 567 7.70 -15.30 19.73
N ALA A 568 8.70 -15.53 20.57
CA ALA A 568 10.02 -14.95 20.42
C ALA A 568 10.93 -16.12 20.04
N HIS A 569 11.46 -16.14 18.82
CA HIS A 569 12.62 -16.96 18.53
C HIS A 569 13.75 -16.38 19.40
N ALA A 570 14.17 -17.14 20.41
CA ALA A 570 15.39 -16.83 21.13
C ALA A 570 16.53 -16.95 20.12
N ASP A 571 17.17 -15.82 19.80
CA ASP A 571 18.43 -15.84 19.08
C ASP A 571 19.44 -16.51 20.03
N VAL A 572 19.78 -17.79 19.78
CA VAL A 572 20.83 -18.50 20.50
C VAL A 572 22.15 -17.83 20.10
N PRO A 573 22.87 -17.19 21.04
CA PRO A 573 24.16 -16.62 20.73
C PRO A 573 25.12 -17.77 20.46
N GLY A 574 25.58 -17.98 19.21
CA GLY A 574 26.67 -18.89 18.90
C GLY A 574 26.53 -19.81 17.69
N GLN A 575 25.52 -19.72 16.83
CA GLN A 575 25.51 -20.50 15.58
C GLN A 575 25.68 -19.60 14.33
N GLY A 576 26.84 -19.00 14.23
CA GLY A 576 27.40 -18.49 13.00
C GLY A 576 28.64 -19.29 12.68
N ALA A 577 28.60 -20.06 11.58
CA ALA A 577 29.67 -20.89 11.02
C ALA A 577 29.79 -22.33 11.58
N ALA A 578 28.92 -23.23 11.13
CA ALA A 578 29.27 -24.64 10.91
C ALA A 578 28.42 -25.13 9.73
N GLY A 579 29.10 -25.79 8.80
CA GLY A 579 28.62 -26.17 7.46
C GLY A 579 27.38 -27.04 7.44
N ASP A 580 26.83 -27.00 6.30
CA ASP A 580 25.81 -27.85 5.70
C ASP A 580 26.11 -29.33 5.91
N ASP A 581 25.35 -30.00 6.80
CA ASP A 581 25.23 -31.45 6.83
C ASP A 581 23.82 -31.82 7.32
N GLY A 582 23.01 -32.36 6.40
CA GLY A 582 21.94 -33.31 6.48
C GLY A 582 20.75 -33.06 7.42
N PRO A 583 19.59 -33.62 7.10
CA PRO A 583 18.35 -33.34 7.85
C PRO A 583 18.30 -34.16 9.15
N SER A 584 18.40 -33.50 10.31
CA SER A 584 18.14 -34.14 11.59
C SER A 584 16.73 -33.87 12.10
N ALA A 585 16.09 -34.96 12.36
CA ALA A 585 14.80 -35.27 12.91
C ALA A 585 14.13 -34.26 13.86
N LEU A 586 12.83 -34.15 13.70
CA LEU A 586 11.85 -33.54 14.61
C LEU A 586 11.91 -34.23 16.00
N PRO A 587 11.79 -33.53 17.12
CA PRO A 587 11.51 -34.14 18.40
C PRO A 587 10.05 -34.57 18.45
N GLN A 588 9.84 -35.88 18.62
CA GLN A 588 8.55 -36.49 18.94
C GLN A 588 8.08 -36.03 20.31
N ALA A 589 6.82 -35.73 20.44
CA ALA A 589 6.10 -35.62 21.69
C ALA A 589 6.06 -37.00 22.36
N GLY A 590 6.62 -37.11 23.55
CA GLY A 590 6.49 -38.27 24.41
C GLY A 590 5.52 -37.99 25.54
N ALA A 591 4.53 -38.83 25.63
CA ALA A 591 3.53 -38.89 26.69
C ALA A 591 4.07 -39.58 27.95
N ASP A 592 3.47 -39.21 29.07
CA ASP A 592 3.24 -39.96 30.32
C ASP A 592 4.31 -40.90 30.90
N ALA A 593 4.72 -40.62 32.13
CA ALA A 593 4.81 -41.62 33.18
C ALA A 593 4.87 -40.99 34.58
N THR A 594 3.99 -41.47 35.40
CA THR A 594 3.80 -41.33 36.85
C THR A 594 4.96 -41.90 37.71
N PRO A 595 5.05 -41.54 39.00
CA PRO A 595 6.22 -41.82 39.84
C PRO A 595 6.16 -43.16 40.58
N ALA A 596 7.33 -43.75 40.82
CA ALA A 596 7.47 -44.83 41.80
C ALA A 596 8.67 -44.62 42.74
N THR A 597 8.35 -44.60 43.98
CA THR A 597 9.10 -44.72 45.23
C THR A 597 10.24 -45.75 45.24
N GLY A 598 11.31 -45.48 46.00
CA GLY A 598 12.20 -46.52 46.51
C GLY A 598 13.56 -46.03 47.01
N ALA A 599 13.69 -46.03 48.32
CA ALA A 599 14.82 -45.75 49.19
C ALA A 599 16.14 -46.47 48.85
N GLN A 600 17.26 -45.83 49.15
CA GLN A 600 18.26 -46.26 50.16
C GLN A 600 19.63 -45.61 50.00
N GLU A 601 20.06 -44.91 51.02
CA GLU A 601 21.46 -44.64 51.40
C GLU A 601 22.18 -45.93 51.85
N PRO A 602 23.48 -45.96 52.27
CA PRO A 602 24.50 -44.92 52.39
C PRO A 602 25.98 -45.36 52.08
N ASN A 603 26.89 -44.41 51.96
CA ASN A 603 28.25 -44.21 52.50
C ASN A 603 29.17 -45.44 52.78
N PRO A 604 30.50 -45.36 52.98
CA PRO A 604 31.45 -44.24 53.03
C PRO A 604 32.88 -44.54 52.45
N GLY A 605 33.74 -43.55 52.46
CA GLY A 605 35.12 -43.81 52.68
C GLY A 605 36.20 -43.09 51.88
N ILE A 606 36.87 -42.24 52.61
CA ILE A 606 38.33 -41.98 52.76
C ILE A 606 38.88 -40.77 51.99
N ALA A 607 39.09 -39.70 52.73
CA ALA A 607 40.21 -38.74 52.63
C ALA A 607 41.51 -39.37 53.20
N PRO A 608 42.69 -38.74 53.29
CA PRO A 608 43.11 -37.34 53.10
C PRO A 608 44.55 -37.18 52.54
N ASN A 609 45.02 -35.92 52.62
CA ASN A 609 46.38 -35.40 52.78
C ASN A 609 46.90 -34.56 51.64
N ALA A 610 47.08 -33.30 51.77
CA ALA A 610 47.89 -32.50 52.70
C ALA A 610 49.19 -31.99 52.07
N LEU A 611 49.40 -30.69 52.25
CA LEU A 611 50.67 -29.97 52.42
C LEU A 611 51.46 -29.62 51.15
N ARG A 612 51.86 -28.44 50.86
CA ARG A 612 52.54 -27.35 51.56
C ARG A 612 52.96 -26.25 50.57
N ARG A 613 52.70 -25.02 50.94
CA ARG A 613 53.65 -23.92 51.17
C ARG A 613 54.51 -23.35 50.03
N ARG A 614 54.38 -22.12 49.83
CA ARG A 614 55.24 -20.95 50.04
C ARG A 614 55.28 -20.01 48.83
N GLY A 615 54.88 -18.79 49.02
CA GLY A 615 55.38 -17.66 48.29
C GLY A 615 56.79 -17.27 48.79
N PRO A 616 57.35 -16.08 48.59
CA PRO A 616 56.84 -14.86 47.98
C PRO A 616 57.94 -14.10 47.17
N GLY A 617 57.65 -12.90 46.75
CA GLY A 617 58.60 -11.86 46.37
C GLY A 617 58.79 -11.73 44.87
N GLY A 618 58.87 -10.57 44.26
CA GLY A 618 59.10 -9.25 44.70
C GLY A 618 59.47 -8.42 43.49
N SER A 619 58.96 -7.23 43.47
CA SER A 619 59.54 -5.99 42.96
C SER A 619 60.19 -5.89 41.57
N GLY A 620 59.74 -4.90 40.81
CA GLY A 620 60.70 -3.94 40.34
C GLY A 620 60.70 -3.63 38.82
N ARG A 621 60.20 -2.57 38.51
CA ARG A 621 60.36 -1.47 37.59
C ARG A 621 59.26 -1.27 36.56
#